data_838f3de75b38dfc65eb1441786558580
#
_entry.id   838f3de75b38dfc65eb1441786558580
#
_cell.length_a   1.000
_cell.length_b   1.000
_cell.length_c   1.000
_cell.angle_alpha   90.00
_cell.angle_beta   90.00
_cell.angle_gamma   90.00
#
_symmetry.space_group_name_H-M   'P 1'
#
loop_
_entity.id
_entity.type
_entity.pdbx_description
1 polymer ?
#
loop_
_entity_poly.entity_id
_entity_poly.type
_entity_poly.pdbx_seq_one_letter_code
_entity_poly.pdbx_strand_id
1 'polypeptide(L)'
;SILFVDEPTSGLSSRDAENVMDLLKQLALSGKLIFVVIHQPSSDIFKLFDQLYMLDTGGFPVYFGNPADALIYFKRQVHLTDAEQSECSVCGNINPEQLFNILELHEVDEFGKSTTNRKITPKEWNELFKTVEPPVHEDKSLELTVKRNKKAGPFAQWKIFFTRDLLSKLSNRQYMMI
;
A
#
# COMPACT_ATOMS: atom_id res chain seq x y z
N SER A 1 -17.90 -4.36 4.24
CA SER A 1 -17.29 -5.41 3.40
C SER A 1 -15.80 -5.15 3.27
N ILE A 2 -15.00 -6.23 3.13
CA ILE A 2 -13.55 -6.17 2.96
C ILE A 2 -13.22 -6.47 1.50
N LEU A 3 -12.27 -5.74 0.94
CA LEU A 3 -11.77 -5.91 -0.42
C LEU A 3 -10.24 -6.03 -0.39
N PHE A 4 -9.69 -7.00 -1.08
CA PHE A 4 -8.26 -7.16 -1.32
C PHE A 4 -7.98 -6.93 -2.80
N VAL A 5 -7.04 -6.05 -3.09
CA VAL A 5 -6.67 -5.64 -4.45
C VAL A 5 -5.17 -5.73 -4.59
N ASP A 6 -4.72 -6.53 -5.53
CA ASP A 6 -3.30 -6.77 -5.79
C ASP A 6 -2.88 -6.03 -7.06
N GLU A 7 -1.87 -5.17 -6.93
CA GLU A 7 -1.27 -4.36 -7.99
C GLU A 7 -2.27 -3.69 -8.96
N PRO A 8 -3.27 -2.92 -8.48
CA PRO A 8 -4.30 -2.36 -9.34
C PRO A 8 -3.79 -1.32 -10.35
N THR A 9 -2.57 -0.84 -10.18
CA THR A 9 -1.94 0.18 -11.02
C THR A 9 -0.96 -0.38 -12.04
N SER A 10 -0.71 -1.69 -11.99
CA SER A 10 0.26 -2.35 -12.87
C SER A 10 -0.16 -2.25 -14.34
N GLY A 11 0.77 -1.79 -15.21
CA GLY A 11 0.53 -1.64 -16.64
C GLY A 11 -0.38 -0.46 -17.05
N LEU A 12 -0.78 0.40 -16.11
CA LEU A 12 -1.58 1.59 -16.38
C LEU A 12 -0.69 2.81 -16.62
N SER A 13 -1.25 3.80 -17.33
CA SER A 13 -0.67 5.15 -17.34
C SER A 13 -0.79 5.78 -15.94
N SER A 14 0.06 6.78 -15.62
CA SER A 14 -0.02 7.46 -14.31
C SER A 14 -1.42 8.00 -14.02
N ARG A 15 -2.07 8.59 -15.01
CA ARG A 15 -3.42 9.13 -14.88
C ARG A 15 -4.49 8.05 -14.63
N ASP A 16 -4.38 6.92 -15.32
CA ASP A 16 -5.33 5.81 -15.13
C ASP A 16 -5.11 5.15 -13.78
N ALA A 17 -3.86 5.03 -13.33
CA ALA A 17 -3.52 4.55 -12.00
C ALA A 17 -4.13 5.43 -10.91
N GLU A 18 -4.02 6.76 -11.02
CA GLU A 18 -4.66 7.72 -10.10
C GLU A 18 -6.19 7.54 -10.09
N ASN A 19 -6.83 7.47 -11.26
CA ASN A 19 -8.27 7.27 -11.36
C ASN A 19 -8.75 5.98 -10.66
N VAL A 20 -7.99 4.88 -10.80
CA VAL A 20 -8.30 3.61 -10.12
C VAL A 20 -8.15 3.76 -8.62
N MET A 21 -7.08 4.41 -8.14
CA MET A 21 -6.84 4.62 -6.72
C MET A 21 -7.86 5.55 -6.09
N ASP A 22 -8.27 6.61 -6.78
CA ASP A 22 -9.36 7.50 -6.35
C ASP A 22 -10.69 6.75 -6.20
N LEU A 23 -11.01 5.86 -7.15
CA LEU A 23 -12.20 5.01 -7.04
C LEU A 23 -12.14 4.10 -5.79
N LEU A 24 -10.98 3.49 -5.52
CA LEU A 24 -10.78 2.68 -4.32
C LEU A 24 -10.92 3.52 -3.04
N LYS A 25 -10.37 4.75 -3.04
CA LYS A 25 -10.54 5.69 -1.93
C LYS A 25 -12.01 6.04 -1.69
N GLN A 26 -12.77 6.32 -2.73
CA GLN A 26 -14.22 6.60 -2.61
C GLN A 26 -14.98 5.39 -2.04
N LEU A 27 -14.61 4.17 -2.44
CA LEU A 27 -15.19 2.95 -1.88
C LEU A 27 -14.84 2.79 -0.39
N ALA A 28 -13.62 3.14 0.02
CA ALA A 28 -13.22 3.13 1.43
C ALA A 28 -14.02 4.16 2.23
N LEU A 29 -14.18 5.39 1.73
CA LEU A 29 -15.02 6.42 2.34
C LEU A 29 -16.50 6.01 2.44
N SER A 30 -16.97 5.13 1.57
CA SER A 30 -18.31 4.54 1.67
C SER A 30 -18.44 3.41 2.70
N GLY A 31 -17.44 3.22 3.56
CA GLY A 31 -17.44 2.25 4.67
C GLY A 31 -16.95 0.86 4.30
N LYS A 32 -16.10 0.73 3.28
CA LYS A 32 -15.41 -0.52 2.96
C LYS A 32 -13.99 -0.50 3.51
N LEU A 33 -13.54 -1.61 4.06
CA LEU A 33 -12.13 -1.82 4.37
C LEU A 33 -11.44 -2.37 3.13
N ILE A 34 -10.42 -1.68 2.64
CA ILE A 34 -9.73 -2.04 1.39
C ILE A 34 -8.24 -2.21 1.69
N PHE A 35 -7.72 -3.39 1.36
CA PHE A 35 -6.30 -3.68 1.36
C PHE A 35 -5.80 -3.62 -0.07
N VAL A 36 -4.80 -2.78 -0.31
CA VAL A 36 -4.18 -2.63 -1.64
C VAL A 36 -2.71 -3.00 -1.51
N VAL A 37 -2.28 -3.97 -2.31
CA VAL A 37 -0.86 -4.23 -2.53
C VAL A 37 -0.43 -3.40 -3.73
N ILE A 38 0.59 -2.59 -3.57
CA ILE A 38 1.09 -1.71 -4.63
C ILE A 38 2.61 -1.72 -4.64
N HIS A 39 3.18 -1.67 -5.84
CA HIS A 39 4.61 -1.60 -6.05
C HIS A 39 4.98 -0.21 -6.58
N GLN A 40 5.93 0.46 -5.92
CA GLN A 40 6.45 1.79 -6.29
C GLN A 40 5.36 2.83 -6.60
N PRO A 41 4.50 3.19 -5.61
CA PRO A 41 3.49 4.20 -5.84
C PRO A 41 4.11 5.58 -6.08
N SER A 42 3.43 6.41 -6.90
CA SER A 42 3.75 7.84 -6.97
C SER A 42 3.44 8.52 -5.62
N SER A 43 4.02 9.72 -5.41
CA SER A 43 3.72 10.51 -4.21
C SER A 43 2.24 10.79 -4.02
N ASP A 44 1.51 11.05 -5.11
CA ASP A 44 0.08 11.36 -5.08
C ASP A 44 -0.75 10.14 -4.70
N ILE A 45 -0.43 8.97 -5.24
CA ILE A 45 -1.06 7.71 -4.87
C ILE A 45 -0.73 7.36 -3.41
N PHE A 46 0.52 7.57 -2.97
CA PHE A 46 0.95 7.27 -1.61
C PHE A 46 0.15 8.04 -0.55
N LYS A 47 -0.20 9.29 -0.83
CA LYS A 47 -1.02 10.15 0.04
C LYS A 47 -2.48 9.69 0.17
N LEU A 48 -2.98 8.84 -0.72
CA LEU A 48 -4.35 8.34 -0.67
C LEU A 48 -4.57 7.29 0.41
N PHE A 49 -3.51 6.65 0.91
CA PHE A 49 -3.63 5.62 1.93
C PHE A 49 -3.86 6.22 3.32
N ASP A 50 -4.77 5.63 4.08
CA ASP A 50 -5.01 5.97 5.49
C ASP A 50 -3.99 5.29 6.41
N GLN A 51 -3.59 4.09 6.04
CA GLN A 51 -2.64 3.25 6.79
C GLN A 51 -1.66 2.58 5.82
N LEU A 52 -0.42 2.48 6.25
CA LEU A 52 0.65 1.78 5.56
C LEU A 52 1.10 0.59 6.40
N TYR A 53 1.15 -0.59 5.82
CA TYR A 53 1.74 -1.79 6.40
C TYR A 53 2.92 -2.23 5.55
N MET A 54 4.13 -2.15 6.09
CA MET A 54 5.34 -2.50 5.35
C MET A 54 5.93 -3.82 5.83
N LEU A 55 6.30 -4.62 4.86
CA LEU A 55 7.01 -5.89 5.05
C LEU A 55 8.39 -5.80 4.39
N ASP A 56 9.40 -6.27 5.07
CA ASP A 56 10.75 -6.44 4.51
C ASP A 56 10.96 -7.89 4.05
N THR A 57 12.09 -8.15 3.43
CA THR A 57 12.51 -9.45 2.90
C THR A 57 12.34 -10.55 3.94
N GLY A 58 11.66 -11.62 3.55
CA GLY A 58 11.29 -12.72 4.46
C GLY A 58 9.95 -12.52 5.16
N GLY A 59 9.19 -11.46 4.82
CA GLY A 59 7.87 -11.19 5.37
C GLY A 59 7.89 -10.61 6.77
N PHE A 60 8.99 -9.99 7.18
CA PHE A 60 9.11 -9.34 8.48
C PHE A 60 8.37 -8.01 8.50
N PRO A 61 7.36 -7.82 9.38
CA PRO A 61 6.75 -6.52 9.60
C PRO A 61 7.78 -5.51 10.13
N VAL A 62 7.82 -4.32 9.51
CA VAL A 62 8.77 -3.27 9.86
C VAL A 62 8.11 -1.93 10.14
N TYR A 63 6.87 -1.76 9.72
CA TYR A 63 6.08 -0.55 9.99
C TYR A 63 4.60 -0.79 9.85
N PHE A 64 3.81 -0.17 10.72
CA PHE A 64 2.37 -0.01 10.61
C PHE A 64 1.96 1.37 11.13
N GLY A 65 1.27 2.16 10.31
CA GLY A 65 0.83 3.49 10.72
C GLY A 65 0.52 4.42 9.55
N ASN A 66 0.48 5.71 9.82
CA ASN A 66 0.24 6.72 8.80
C ASN A 66 1.39 6.76 7.78
N PRO A 67 1.13 6.81 6.47
CA PRO A 67 2.18 6.89 5.45
C PRO A 67 3.14 8.07 5.63
N ALA A 68 2.65 9.23 6.08
CA ALA A 68 3.49 10.42 6.29
C ALA A 68 4.49 10.23 7.43
N ASP A 69 4.11 9.50 8.48
CA ASP A 69 4.97 9.26 9.64
C ASP A 69 6.02 8.17 9.38
N ALA A 70 5.79 7.33 8.36
CA ALA A 70 6.70 6.23 8.03
C ALA A 70 8.11 6.74 7.74
N LEU A 71 8.25 7.79 6.95
CA LEU A 71 9.56 8.34 6.59
C LEU A 71 10.31 8.89 7.81
N ILE A 72 9.60 9.57 8.71
CA ILE A 72 10.16 10.08 9.97
C ILE A 72 10.62 8.91 10.84
N TYR A 73 9.79 7.87 10.97
CA TYR A 73 10.13 6.67 11.73
C TYR A 73 11.43 6.06 11.25
N PHE A 74 11.55 5.76 9.95
CA PHE A 74 12.74 5.12 9.40
C PHE A 74 13.99 6.01 9.49
N LYS A 75 13.87 7.31 9.22
CA LYS A 75 14.98 8.26 9.34
C LYS A 75 15.52 8.35 10.77
N ARG A 76 14.64 8.35 11.78
CA ARG A 76 15.02 8.37 13.18
C ARG A 76 15.83 7.13 13.58
N GLN A 77 15.44 5.96 13.12
CA GLN A 77 16.12 4.70 13.46
C GLN A 77 17.54 4.63 12.90
N VAL A 78 17.79 5.23 11.74
CA VAL A 78 19.14 5.27 11.13
C VAL A 78 19.93 6.54 11.50
N HIS A 79 19.36 7.40 12.38
CA HIS A 79 19.99 8.64 12.87
C HIS A 79 20.35 9.63 11.77
N LEU A 80 19.46 9.83 10.79
CA LEU A 80 19.64 10.87 9.78
C LEU A 80 19.41 12.26 10.38
N THR A 81 20.19 13.24 9.93
CA THR A 81 20.15 14.63 10.44
C THR A 81 18.84 15.35 10.12
N ASP A 82 18.11 14.92 9.08
CA ASP A 82 16.83 15.44 8.64
C ASP A 82 15.64 14.56 9.05
N ALA A 83 15.78 13.81 10.15
CA ALA A 83 14.80 12.80 10.57
C ALA A 83 13.40 13.36 10.85
N GLU A 84 13.26 14.64 11.18
CA GLU A 84 11.97 15.27 11.48
C GLU A 84 11.21 15.73 10.21
N GLN A 85 11.81 15.59 9.02
CA GLN A 85 11.19 16.01 7.77
C GLN A 85 10.68 14.80 6.98
N SER A 86 9.36 14.72 6.78
CA SER A 86 8.73 13.71 5.93
C SER A 86 8.48 14.20 4.51
N GLU A 87 8.36 15.51 4.34
CA GLU A 87 7.99 16.15 3.08
C GLU A 87 9.16 16.93 2.47
N CYS A 88 9.15 17.04 1.15
CA CYS A 88 10.06 17.95 0.46
C CYS A 88 9.74 19.39 0.86
N SER A 89 10.71 20.14 1.37
CA SER A 89 10.54 21.56 1.79
C SER A 89 10.13 22.48 0.66
N VAL A 90 10.30 22.07 -0.60
CA VAL A 90 10.00 22.87 -1.79
C VAL A 90 8.62 22.56 -2.35
N CYS A 91 8.23 21.28 -2.45
CA CYS A 91 6.99 20.87 -3.11
C CYS A 91 5.96 20.21 -2.17
N GLY A 92 6.30 19.98 -0.91
CA GLY A 92 5.42 19.31 0.06
C GLY A 92 5.10 17.83 -0.27
N ASN A 93 5.85 17.22 -1.19
CA ASN A 93 5.64 15.83 -1.58
C ASN A 93 6.47 14.87 -0.74
N ILE A 94 5.85 13.75 -0.36
CA ILE A 94 6.52 12.61 0.25
C ILE A 94 7.05 11.75 -0.89
N ASN A 95 8.34 11.42 -0.86
CA ASN A 95 8.91 10.47 -1.82
C ASN A 95 8.94 9.06 -1.23
N PRO A 96 8.03 8.15 -1.67
CA PRO A 96 7.98 6.78 -1.14
C PRO A 96 9.26 5.98 -1.39
N GLU A 97 10.02 6.28 -2.45
CA GLU A 97 11.28 5.59 -2.74
C GLU A 97 12.32 5.77 -1.62
N GLN A 98 12.26 6.89 -0.89
CA GLN A 98 13.16 7.11 0.25
C GLN A 98 12.97 6.06 1.34
N LEU A 99 11.74 5.54 1.53
CA LEU A 99 11.48 4.47 2.50
C LEU A 99 12.26 3.21 2.15
N PHE A 100 12.23 2.80 0.88
CA PHE A 100 12.97 1.63 0.41
C PHE A 100 14.48 1.86 0.48
N ASN A 101 14.94 3.05 0.09
CA ASN A 101 16.36 3.41 0.16
C ASN A 101 16.89 3.36 1.60
N ILE A 102 16.09 3.78 2.58
CA ILE A 102 16.49 3.71 4.00
C ILE A 102 16.48 2.27 4.50
N LEU A 103 15.44 1.49 4.16
CA LEU A 103 15.36 0.07 4.51
C LEU A 103 16.55 -0.74 3.97
N GLU A 104 16.98 -0.42 2.76
CA GLU A 104 18.04 -1.11 2.04
C GLU A 104 19.41 -0.45 2.19
N LEU A 105 19.59 0.48 3.13
CA LEU A 105 20.88 1.09 3.39
C LEU A 105 21.93 0.03 3.68
N HIS A 106 23.04 0.11 2.93
CA HIS A 106 24.20 -0.77 3.10
C HIS A 106 25.30 -0.10 3.95
N GLU A 107 26.09 -0.92 4.59
CA GLU A 107 27.31 -0.46 5.25
C GLU A 107 28.30 0.07 4.21
N VAL A 108 29.13 1.02 4.64
CA VAL A 108 30.18 1.61 3.80
C VAL A 108 31.52 1.13 4.31
N ASP A 109 32.39 0.69 3.43
CA ASP A 109 33.74 0.28 3.78
C ASP A 109 34.66 1.51 4.09
N GLU A 110 35.86 1.24 4.50
CA GLU A 110 36.88 2.28 4.83
C GLU A 110 37.20 3.22 3.64
N PHE A 111 36.86 2.81 2.41
CA PHE A 111 37.08 3.58 1.19
C PHE A 111 35.81 4.32 0.72
N GLY A 112 34.73 4.29 1.52
CA GLY A 112 33.45 4.93 1.17
C GLY A 112 32.63 4.16 0.14
N LYS A 113 32.97 2.89 -0.14
CA LYS A 113 32.24 2.04 -1.07
C LYS A 113 31.18 1.22 -0.34
N SER A 114 29.98 1.17 -0.90
CA SER A 114 28.88 0.37 -0.36
C SER A 114 29.21 -1.12 -0.37
N THR A 115 29.04 -1.77 0.76
CA THR A 115 29.21 -3.23 0.93
C THR A 115 27.94 -3.97 0.52
N THR A 116 27.97 -5.31 0.53
CA THR A 116 26.78 -6.15 0.32
C THR A 116 25.93 -6.31 1.57
N ASN A 117 26.43 -5.87 2.72
CA ASN A 117 25.74 -6.01 3.99
C ASN A 117 24.79 -4.82 4.22
N ARG A 118 23.55 -5.09 4.60
CA ARG A 118 22.62 -4.04 5.02
C ARG A 118 23.05 -3.49 6.38
N LYS A 119 22.91 -2.17 6.56
CA LYS A 119 23.17 -1.48 7.83
C LYS A 119 22.27 -1.99 8.96
N ILE A 120 21.01 -2.29 8.65
CA ILE A 120 20.02 -2.89 9.55
C ILE A 120 19.37 -4.05 8.80
N THR A 121 19.43 -5.23 9.37
CA THR A 121 18.84 -6.43 8.77
C THR A 121 17.31 -6.45 8.90
N PRO A 122 16.57 -7.22 8.07
CA PRO A 122 15.11 -7.34 8.17
C PRO A 122 14.62 -7.80 9.55
N LYS A 123 15.39 -8.65 10.24
CA LYS A 123 15.06 -9.10 11.61
C LYS A 123 15.24 -7.98 12.63
N GLU A 124 16.30 -7.21 12.54
CA GLU A 124 16.55 -6.06 13.42
C GLU A 124 15.47 -4.99 13.21
N TRP A 125 15.07 -4.70 11.96
CA TRP A 125 13.93 -3.83 11.69
C TRP A 125 12.64 -4.33 12.36
N ASN A 126 12.38 -5.63 12.31
CA ASN A 126 11.22 -6.23 12.97
C ASN A 126 11.30 -6.11 14.51
N GLU A 127 12.46 -6.28 15.10
CA GLU A 127 12.62 -6.08 16.56
C GLU A 127 12.39 -4.61 16.93
N LEU A 128 12.93 -3.65 16.16
CA LEU A 128 12.67 -2.23 16.37
C LEU A 128 11.17 -1.91 16.27
N PHE A 129 10.49 -2.47 15.28
CA PHE A 129 9.04 -2.32 15.11
C PHE A 129 8.26 -2.80 16.33
N LYS A 130 8.59 -3.99 16.86
CA LYS A 130 7.95 -4.55 18.06
C LYS A 130 8.14 -3.70 19.32
N THR A 131 9.23 -2.94 19.41
CA THR A 131 9.46 -2.04 20.55
C THR A 131 8.64 -0.77 20.50
N VAL A 132 8.23 -0.34 19.30
CA VAL A 132 7.49 0.91 19.07
C VAL A 132 5.99 0.67 18.93
N GLU A 133 5.59 -0.54 18.53
CA GLU A 133 4.17 -0.89 18.37
C GLU A 133 3.46 -0.84 19.72
N PRO A 134 2.45 0.04 19.90
CA PRO A 134 1.64 0.00 21.11
C PRO A 134 0.93 -1.36 21.17
N PRO A 135 0.76 -1.94 22.38
CA PRO A 135 0.08 -3.20 22.51
C PRO A 135 -1.31 -3.07 21.89
N VAL A 136 -1.64 -4.00 20.97
CA VAL A 136 -2.95 -4.05 20.35
C VAL A 136 -4.00 -4.18 21.44
N HIS A 137 -4.70 -3.10 21.74
CA HIS A 137 -5.87 -3.16 22.60
C HIS A 137 -6.95 -3.89 21.81
N GLU A 138 -7.14 -5.17 22.09
CA GLU A 138 -8.33 -5.88 21.66
C GLU A 138 -9.54 -5.21 22.33
N ASP A 139 -10.18 -4.32 21.61
CA ASP A 139 -11.44 -3.75 22.05
C ASP A 139 -12.53 -4.83 21.92
N LYS A 140 -12.67 -5.62 22.98
CA LYS A 140 -13.67 -6.71 23.08
C LYS A 140 -15.11 -6.20 23.04
N SER A 141 -15.32 -4.89 23.02
CA SER A 141 -16.66 -4.27 23.02
C SER A 141 -17.28 -4.11 21.64
N LEU A 142 -16.52 -4.29 20.56
CA LEU A 142 -17.02 -4.24 19.18
C LEU A 142 -17.72 -5.56 18.81
N GLU A 143 -18.96 -5.75 19.26
CA GLU A 143 -19.88 -6.69 18.61
C GLU A 143 -20.13 -6.22 17.18
N LEU A 144 -19.27 -6.66 16.24
CA LEU A 144 -19.47 -6.46 14.82
C LEU A 144 -20.76 -7.17 14.40
N THR A 145 -21.87 -6.45 14.34
CA THR A 145 -23.08 -6.93 13.68
C THR A 145 -22.78 -7.07 12.19
N VAL A 146 -22.22 -8.21 11.82
CA VAL A 146 -21.93 -8.54 10.42
C VAL A 146 -23.28 -8.72 9.71
N LYS A 147 -23.80 -7.65 9.09
CA LYS A 147 -24.87 -7.78 8.09
C LYS A 147 -24.31 -8.60 6.94
N ARG A 148 -24.59 -9.90 6.96
CA ARG A 148 -24.20 -10.83 5.90
C ARG A 148 -24.95 -10.44 4.63
N ASN A 149 -24.29 -9.75 3.72
CA ASN A 149 -24.85 -9.47 2.41
C ASN A 149 -25.22 -10.82 1.75
N LYS A 150 -26.51 -10.99 1.41
CA LYS A 150 -26.96 -12.20 0.69
C LYS A 150 -26.19 -12.27 -0.64
N LYS A 151 -25.38 -13.30 -0.80
CA LYS A 151 -24.75 -13.59 -2.10
C LYS A 151 -25.84 -13.76 -3.14
N ALA A 152 -25.69 -13.12 -4.30
CA ALA A 152 -26.57 -13.35 -5.43
C ALA A 152 -26.58 -14.85 -5.78
N GLY A 153 -27.75 -15.40 -6.05
CA GLY A 153 -27.86 -16.80 -6.45
C GLY A 153 -27.09 -17.09 -7.75
N PRO A 154 -26.75 -18.37 -8.02
CA PRO A 154 -25.92 -18.73 -9.19
C PRO A 154 -26.49 -18.23 -10.52
N PHE A 155 -27.80 -18.24 -10.70
CA PHE A 155 -28.45 -17.73 -11.90
C PHE A 155 -28.32 -16.20 -12.02
N ALA A 156 -28.42 -15.45 -10.93
CA ALA A 156 -28.23 -14.02 -10.93
C ALA A 156 -26.77 -13.64 -11.24
N GLN A 157 -25.82 -14.39 -10.67
CA GLN A 157 -24.41 -14.23 -10.99
C GLN A 157 -24.13 -14.53 -12.47
N TRP A 158 -24.65 -15.63 -13.00
CA TRP A 158 -24.52 -15.98 -14.41
C TRP A 158 -25.07 -14.86 -15.32
N LYS A 159 -26.24 -14.33 -15.01
CA LYS A 159 -26.85 -13.22 -15.79
C LYS A 159 -25.95 -11.97 -15.79
N ILE A 160 -25.38 -11.61 -14.64
CA ILE A 160 -24.47 -10.45 -14.52
C ILE A 160 -23.21 -10.66 -15.37
N PHE A 161 -22.57 -11.82 -15.25
CA PHE A 161 -21.36 -12.12 -16.02
C PHE A 161 -21.63 -12.20 -17.52
N PHE A 162 -22.74 -12.84 -17.92
CA PHE A 162 -23.12 -12.95 -19.33
C PHE A 162 -23.41 -11.57 -19.95
N THR A 163 -24.21 -10.73 -19.28
CA THR A 163 -24.51 -9.39 -19.79
C THR A 163 -23.24 -8.52 -19.88
N ARG A 164 -22.36 -8.60 -18.89
CA ARG A 164 -21.09 -7.88 -18.93
C ARG A 164 -20.21 -8.32 -20.10
N ASP A 165 -20.06 -9.62 -20.30
CA ASP A 165 -19.24 -10.18 -21.37
C ASP A 165 -19.83 -9.84 -22.76
N LEU A 166 -21.14 -9.95 -22.91
CA LEU A 166 -21.85 -9.58 -24.14
C LEU A 166 -21.67 -8.09 -24.48
N LEU A 167 -21.88 -7.21 -23.49
CA LEU A 167 -21.71 -5.77 -23.68
C LEU A 167 -20.27 -5.40 -23.98
N SER A 168 -19.31 -6.03 -23.31
CA SER A 168 -17.88 -5.82 -23.57
C SER A 168 -17.50 -6.21 -25.00
N LYS A 169 -17.99 -7.34 -25.50
CA LYS A 169 -17.73 -7.80 -26.88
C LYS A 169 -18.42 -6.91 -27.92
N LEU A 170 -19.67 -6.49 -27.68
CA LEU A 170 -20.40 -5.59 -28.57
C LEU A 170 -19.79 -4.18 -28.61
N SER A 171 -19.22 -3.70 -27.51
CA SER A 171 -18.54 -2.41 -27.43
C SER A 171 -17.19 -2.40 -28.11
N ASN A 172 -16.54 -3.54 -28.28
CA ASN A 172 -15.23 -3.64 -28.90
C ASN A 172 -15.35 -3.76 -30.43
N ARG A 173 -15.10 -2.66 -31.13
CA ARG A 173 -15.15 -2.59 -32.60
C ARG A 173 -14.30 -3.64 -33.32
N GLN A 174 -13.19 -4.06 -32.72
CA GLN A 174 -12.33 -5.08 -33.32
C GLN A 174 -12.97 -6.47 -33.34
N TYR A 175 -13.80 -6.79 -32.33
CA TYR A 175 -14.55 -8.06 -32.31
C TYR A 175 -15.75 -8.10 -33.26
N MET A 176 -16.24 -6.93 -33.68
CA MET A 176 -17.39 -6.84 -34.61
C MET A 176 -16.95 -6.90 -36.07
N MET A 177 -15.65 -6.87 -36.38
CA MET A 177 -15.11 -6.89 -37.75
C MET A 177 -14.45 -8.23 -38.12
N ILE A 178 -14.55 -9.24 -37.26
CA ILE A 178 -14.16 -10.63 -37.52
C ILE A 178 -15.42 -11.49 -37.61
#